data_858adc74637b464753466e6bf217f230
#
_entry.id   858adc74637b464753466e6bf217f230
#
_cell.length_a   1.000
_cell.length_b   1.000
_cell.length_c   1.000
_cell.angle_alpha   90.00
_cell.angle_beta   90.00
_cell.angle_gamma   90.00
#
_symmetry.space_group_name_H-M   'P 1'
#
loop_
_entity.id
_entity.type
_entity.pdbx_description
1 polymer ?
#
loop_
_entity_poly.entity_id
_entity_poly.type
_entity_poly.pdbx_seq_one_letter_code
_entity_poly.pdbx_strand_id
1 'polypeptide(L)'
;ELVLGTGESVVNAALAGKLTLAVALIALAAKMPATIATIGSGGSAGLLIPSIFFGTMVAAGMADYLGIQPMWLIVPGITAALVSIVNVPLAAILLSVEVFGSAYMIPSLIALVVASLLAHNQTIYRSQRQKYSQRQIMPGVSSRRIQVPPAWQGKTLVDLDFRNRFDLNVVGLLERHDESGAPRVRLDVSPTIPLEAGDVLVVLGRDEKLDALEAYLRESVMRDA
;
A
#
# COMPACT_ATOMS: atom_id res chain seq x y z
N GLU A 1 17.47 15.40 17.61
CA GLU A 1 18.33 15.16 16.42
C GLU A 1 18.28 13.72 15.91
N LEU A 2 18.11 12.70 16.77
CA LEU A 2 18.08 11.26 16.39
C LEU A 2 16.97 10.88 15.40
N VAL A 3 15.92 11.68 15.26
CA VAL A 3 14.70 11.32 14.50
C VAL A 3 14.35 12.37 13.45
N LEU A 4 14.89 13.58 13.56
CA LEU A 4 14.64 14.68 12.63
C LEU A 4 15.36 14.45 11.30
N GLY A 5 14.71 14.74 10.19
CA GLY A 5 15.26 14.57 8.85
C GLY A 5 15.33 13.10 8.39
N THR A 6 16.31 12.78 7.57
CA THR A 6 16.54 11.46 6.97
C THR A 6 17.02 10.40 7.97
N GLY A 7 17.61 10.81 9.11
CA GLY A 7 18.23 9.91 10.09
C GLY A 7 19.61 9.40 9.68
N GLU A 8 20.25 10.05 8.71
CA GLU A 8 21.54 9.65 8.13
C GLU A 8 22.65 9.53 9.20
N SER A 9 22.72 10.47 10.14
CA SER A 9 23.70 10.44 11.22
C SER A 9 23.62 9.17 12.08
N VAL A 10 22.39 8.71 12.34
CA VAL A 10 22.15 7.50 13.14
C VAL A 10 22.46 6.24 12.33
N VAL A 11 22.10 6.23 11.03
CA VAL A 11 22.46 5.14 10.12
C VAL A 11 23.98 5.00 10.02
N ASN A 12 24.71 6.10 9.83
CA ASN A 12 26.17 6.10 9.78
C ASN A 12 26.80 5.61 11.11
N ALA A 13 26.23 5.98 12.26
CA ALA A 13 26.67 5.47 13.55
C ALA A 13 26.44 3.95 13.68
N ALA A 14 25.31 3.45 13.15
CA ALA A 14 25.00 2.02 13.12
C ALA A 14 26.01 1.24 12.25
N LEU A 15 26.28 1.74 11.04
CA LEU A 15 27.25 1.15 10.13
C LEU A 15 28.66 1.12 10.73
N ALA A 16 29.02 2.15 11.52
CA ALA A 16 30.29 2.22 12.23
C ALA A 16 30.35 1.32 13.49
N GLY A 17 29.29 0.58 13.83
CA GLY A 17 29.23 -0.28 15.02
C GLY A 17 29.15 0.47 16.35
N LYS A 18 28.73 1.73 16.34
CA LYS A 18 28.64 2.59 17.52
C LYS A 18 27.25 2.67 18.13
N LEU A 19 26.30 1.89 17.61
CA LEU A 19 24.91 1.93 18.03
C LEU A 19 24.61 0.77 19.01
N THR A 20 24.09 1.11 20.19
CA THR A 20 23.64 0.11 21.15
C THR A 20 22.17 -0.27 20.90
N LEU A 21 21.76 -1.45 21.36
CA LEU A 21 20.38 -1.93 21.29
C LEU A 21 19.38 -0.89 21.84
N ALA A 22 19.70 -0.27 22.98
CA ALA A 22 18.83 0.72 23.60
C ALA A 22 18.60 1.94 22.71
N VAL A 23 19.66 2.47 22.10
CA VAL A 23 19.57 3.62 21.17
C VAL A 23 18.82 3.23 19.91
N ALA A 24 19.03 2.02 19.38
CA ALA A 24 18.31 1.50 18.23
C ALA A 24 16.79 1.42 18.50
N LEU A 25 16.38 0.90 19.65
CA LEU A 25 14.97 0.81 20.06
C LEU A 25 14.33 2.19 20.23
N ILE A 26 15.02 3.13 20.87
CA ILE A 26 14.55 4.52 21.03
C ILE A 26 14.38 5.19 19.64
N ALA A 27 15.35 5.02 18.76
CA ALA A 27 15.29 5.57 17.41
C ALA A 27 14.12 4.99 16.61
N LEU A 28 13.84 3.68 16.71
CA LEU A 28 12.68 3.02 16.10
C LEU A 28 11.37 3.56 16.67
N ALA A 29 11.24 3.59 18.01
CA ALA A 29 10.03 4.03 18.69
C ALA A 29 9.67 5.49 18.35
N ALA A 30 10.66 6.33 18.12
CA ALA A 30 10.47 7.73 17.77
C ALA A 30 10.23 7.93 16.25
N LYS A 31 10.90 7.16 15.38
CA LYS A 31 10.77 7.29 13.92
C LYS A 31 9.47 6.70 13.38
N MET A 32 8.97 5.60 13.94
CA MET A 32 7.72 4.97 13.50
C MET A 32 6.52 5.93 13.53
N PRO A 33 6.16 6.57 14.67
CA PRO A 33 5.03 7.48 14.70
C PRO A 33 5.23 8.70 13.79
N ALA A 34 6.47 9.22 13.69
CA ALA A 34 6.77 10.33 12.77
C ALA A 34 6.51 9.93 11.31
N THR A 35 6.93 8.74 10.90
CA THR A 35 6.68 8.23 9.53
C THR A 35 5.19 7.99 9.29
N ILE A 36 4.47 7.39 10.24
CA ILE A 36 3.03 7.15 10.16
C ILE A 36 2.27 8.48 10.06
N ALA A 37 2.63 9.48 10.86
CA ALA A 37 2.02 10.79 10.82
C ALA A 37 2.24 11.49 9.46
N THR A 38 3.45 11.40 8.90
CA THR A 38 3.78 11.97 7.59
C THR A 38 2.98 11.31 6.46
N ILE A 39 2.86 9.97 6.47
CA ILE A 39 2.06 9.23 5.48
C ILE A 39 0.58 9.52 5.67
N GLY A 40 0.10 9.57 6.91
CA GLY A 40 -1.29 9.82 7.26
C GLY A 40 -1.78 11.22 6.88
N SER A 41 -0.89 12.24 6.96
CA SER A 41 -1.19 13.61 6.55
C SER A 41 -1.19 13.82 5.02
N GLY A 42 -0.91 12.77 4.23
CA GLY A 42 -0.85 12.87 2.77
C GLY A 42 0.47 13.41 2.22
N GLY A 43 1.49 13.54 3.07
CA GLY A 43 2.83 13.92 2.64
C GLY A 43 3.42 12.88 1.67
N SER A 44 4.00 13.34 0.57
CA SER A 44 4.67 12.50 -0.43
C SER A 44 6.07 12.06 0.03
N ALA A 45 6.21 11.61 1.27
CA ALA A 45 7.48 11.11 1.77
C ALA A 45 7.81 9.77 1.09
N GLY A 46 8.94 9.71 0.40
CA GLY A 46 9.45 8.46 -0.16
C GLY A 46 9.66 7.42 0.94
N LEU A 47 9.11 6.22 0.77
CA LEU A 47 9.25 5.14 1.76
C LEU A 47 10.63 4.48 1.75
N LEU A 48 11.47 4.76 0.75
CA LEU A 48 12.78 4.15 0.61
C LEU A 48 13.68 4.46 1.82
N ILE A 49 13.86 5.74 2.14
CA ILE A 49 14.75 6.16 3.25
C ILE A 49 14.24 5.67 4.62
N PRO A 50 12.95 5.81 4.98
CA PRO A 50 12.43 5.20 6.20
C PRO A 50 12.64 3.68 6.26
N SER A 51 12.51 2.96 5.16
CA SER A 51 12.70 1.50 5.12
C SER A 51 14.16 1.11 5.39
N ILE A 52 15.11 1.82 4.78
CA ILE A 52 16.54 1.65 5.06
C ILE A 52 16.82 1.92 6.54
N PHE A 53 16.26 2.99 7.08
CA PHE A 53 16.42 3.33 8.51
C PHE A 53 15.90 2.22 9.42
N PHE A 54 14.67 1.73 9.18
CA PHE A 54 14.09 0.66 9.99
C PHE A 54 14.90 -0.63 9.92
N GLY A 55 15.29 -1.06 8.71
CA GLY A 55 16.12 -2.24 8.51
C GLY A 55 17.47 -2.11 9.23
N THR A 56 18.11 -0.94 9.13
CA THR A 56 19.38 -0.65 9.79
C THR A 56 19.24 -0.68 11.33
N MET A 57 18.22 -0.05 11.90
CA MET A 57 18.06 0.03 13.34
C MET A 57 17.76 -1.34 13.96
N VAL A 58 16.87 -2.13 13.36
CA VAL A 58 16.57 -3.48 13.86
C VAL A 58 17.82 -4.35 13.78
N ALA A 59 18.52 -4.33 12.67
CA ALA A 59 19.70 -5.16 12.45
C ALA A 59 20.89 -4.73 13.33
N ALA A 60 21.11 -3.42 13.51
CA ALA A 60 22.18 -2.90 14.37
C ALA A 60 21.92 -3.24 15.85
N GLY A 61 20.69 -3.08 16.33
CA GLY A 61 20.32 -3.47 17.69
C GLY A 61 20.50 -4.98 17.94
N MET A 62 20.14 -5.81 16.95
CA MET A 62 20.34 -7.24 17.02
C MET A 62 21.84 -7.61 16.99
N ALA A 63 22.64 -6.91 16.18
CA ALA A 63 24.08 -7.12 16.08
C ALA A 63 24.79 -6.82 17.42
N ASP A 64 24.41 -5.71 18.08
CA ASP A 64 24.90 -5.34 19.40
C ASP A 64 24.52 -6.39 20.45
N TYR A 65 23.25 -6.84 20.44
CA TYR A 65 22.77 -7.87 21.38
C TYR A 65 23.47 -9.23 21.23
N LEU A 66 23.75 -9.63 19.97
CA LEU A 66 24.40 -10.92 19.66
C LEU A 66 25.93 -10.84 19.67
N GLY A 67 26.52 -9.65 19.79
CA GLY A 67 27.97 -9.43 19.69
C GLY A 67 28.55 -9.75 18.31
N ILE A 68 27.75 -9.60 17.26
CA ILE A 68 28.13 -9.86 15.85
C ILE A 68 28.57 -8.57 15.18
N GLN A 69 29.50 -8.65 14.23
CA GLN A 69 29.91 -7.50 13.45
C GLN A 69 28.69 -6.89 12.71
N PRO A 70 28.37 -5.61 12.92
CA PRO A 70 27.11 -5.00 12.52
C PRO A 70 26.77 -5.13 11.02
N MET A 71 27.74 -4.97 10.14
CA MET A 71 27.53 -5.02 8.69
C MET A 71 26.93 -6.34 8.19
N TRP A 72 27.24 -7.48 8.85
CA TRP A 72 26.68 -8.78 8.47
C TRP A 72 25.18 -8.91 8.71
N LEU A 73 24.61 -8.10 9.60
CA LEU A 73 23.18 -8.06 9.87
C LEU A 73 22.51 -6.83 9.25
N ILE A 74 23.21 -5.69 9.20
CA ILE A 74 22.63 -4.44 8.68
C ILE A 74 22.31 -4.56 7.18
N VAL A 75 23.23 -5.06 6.37
CA VAL A 75 23.01 -5.14 4.91
C VAL A 75 21.84 -6.05 4.55
N PRO A 76 21.75 -7.31 5.02
CA PRO A 76 20.55 -8.12 4.81
C PRO A 76 19.31 -7.56 5.50
N GLY A 77 19.44 -6.85 6.63
CA GLY A 77 18.34 -6.16 7.29
C GLY A 77 17.73 -5.04 6.45
N ILE A 78 18.56 -4.24 5.77
CA ILE A 78 18.12 -3.25 4.79
C ILE A 78 17.39 -3.94 3.64
N THR A 79 17.94 -5.04 3.10
CA THR A 79 17.31 -5.82 2.04
C THR A 79 15.93 -6.32 2.46
N ALA A 80 15.82 -6.92 3.66
CA ALA A 80 14.57 -7.42 4.20
C ALA A 80 13.52 -6.30 4.36
N ALA A 81 13.92 -5.13 4.86
CA ALA A 81 13.03 -3.99 5.02
C ALA A 81 12.54 -3.44 3.67
N LEU A 82 13.40 -3.34 2.67
CA LEU A 82 13.02 -2.90 1.33
C LEU A 82 12.04 -3.87 0.66
N VAL A 83 12.25 -5.17 0.84
CA VAL A 83 11.32 -6.20 0.34
C VAL A 83 9.97 -6.14 1.06
N SER A 84 9.99 -6.07 2.39
CA SER A 84 8.75 -6.15 3.20
C SER A 84 7.91 -4.86 3.13
N ILE A 85 8.55 -3.70 3.15
CA ILE A 85 7.84 -2.39 3.24
C ILE A 85 7.55 -1.83 1.85
N VAL A 86 8.55 -1.85 0.96
CA VAL A 86 8.48 -1.22 -0.37
C VAL A 86 8.10 -2.20 -1.46
N ASN A 87 8.36 -3.51 -1.25
CA ASN A 87 8.17 -4.59 -2.22
C ASN A 87 8.99 -4.41 -3.51
N VAL A 88 10.27 -4.16 -3.36
CA VAL A 88 11.22 -3.98 -4.47
C VAL A 88 12.39 -5.00 -4.38
N PRO A 89 12.12 -6.32 -4.53
CA PRO A 89 13.10 -7.36 -4.24
C PRO A 89 14.37 -7.25 -5.11
N LEU A 90 14.22 -7.03 -6.41
CA LEU A 90 15.35 -6.92 -7.31
C LEU A 90 16.21 -5.68 -7.03
N ALA A 91 15.57 -4.53 -6.81
CA ALA A 91 16.28 -3.30 -6.47
C ALA A 91 16.98 -3.39 -5.10
N ALA A 92 16.39 -4.11 -4.13
CA ALA A 92 16.99 -4.31 -2.82
C ALA A 92 18.30 -5.10 -2.88
N ILE A 93 18.37 -6.16 -3.69
CA ILE A 93 19.62 -6.92 -3.90
C ILE A 93 20.66 -6.09 -4.64
N LEU A 94 20.25 -5.41 -5.73
CA LEU A 94 21.18 -4.56 -6.50
C LEU A 94 21.75 -3.45 -5.61
N LEU A 95 20.93 -2.79 -4.81
CA LEU A 95 21.39 -1.78 -3.85
C LEU A 95 22.40 -2.37 -2.85
N SER A 96 22.12 -3.55 -2.31
CA SER A 96 23.00 -4.20 -1.33
C SER A 96 24.36 -4.53 -1.91
N VAL A 97 24.42 -5.03 -3.15
CA VAL A 97 25.66 -5.38 -3.82
C VAL A 97 26.44 -4.15 -4.28
N GLU A 98 25.73 -3.15 -4.81
CA GLU A 98 26.34 -1.94 -5.36
C GLU A 98 26.92 -1.03 -4.26
N VAL A 99 26.18 -0.85 -3.16
CA VAL A 99 26.56 0.07 -2.07
C VAL A 99 27.54 -0.59 -1.08
N PHE A 100 27.31 -1.87 -0.74
CA PHE A 100 28.05 -2.53 0.35
C PHE A 100 29.03 -3.59 -0.14
N GLY A 101 28.96 -3.97 -1.42
CA GLY A 101 29.85 -4.94 -2.04
C GLY A 101 29.28 -6.36 -2.11
N SER A 102 29.90 -7.17 -2.97
CA SER A 102 29.43 -8.54 -3.28
C SER A 102 29.54 -9.53 -2.12
N ALA A 103 30.34 -9.24 -1.09
CA ALA A 103 30.47 -10.09 0.10
C ALA A 103 29.12 -10.30 0.81
N TYR A 104 28.22 -9.33 0.75
CA TYR A 104 26.90 -9.37 1.39
C TYR A 104 25.80 -9.94 0.51
N MET A 105 26.10 -10.35 -0.72
CA MET A 105 25.10 -10.85 -1.67
C MET A 105 24.35 -12.09 -1.14
N ILE A 106 25.07 -13.08 -0.63
CA ILE A 106 24.44 -14.33 -0.13
C ILE A 106 23.56 -14.07 1.09
N PRO A 107 24.01 -13.38 2.17
CA PRO A 107 23.13 -13.02 3.28
C PRO A 107 21.91 -12.21 2.86
N SER A 108 22.07 -11.28 1.92
CA SER A 108 20.97 -10.47 1.41
C SER A 108 19.96 -11.27 0.58
N LEU A 109 20.42 -12.28 -0.21
CA LEU A 109 19.54 -13.19 -0.92
C LEU A 109 18.70 -14.05 0.05
N ILE A 110 19.33 -14.55 1.11
CA ILE A 110 18.59 -15.30 2.15
C ILE A 110 17.54 -14.40 2.79
N ALA A 111 17.91 -13.19 3.17
CA ALA A 111 17.00 -12.21 3.75
C ALA A 111 15.85 -11.84 2.80
N LEU A 112 16.12 -11.71 1.50
CA LEU A 112 15.11 -11.47 0.46
C LEU A 112 14.10 -12.61 0.39
N VAL A 113 14.55 -13.87 0.35
CA VAL A 113 13.66 -15.03 0.27
C VAL A 113 12.77 -15.09 1.50
N VAL A 114 13.36 -14.99 2.70
CA VAL A 114 12.61 -15.02 3.96
C VAL A 114 11.61 -13.86 4.05
N ALA A 115 12.04 -12.65 3.74
CA ALA A 115 11.19 -11.47 3.75
C ALA A 115 10.05 -11.58 2.73
N SER A 116 10.32 -12.10 1.52
CA SER A 116 9.29 -12.30 0.49
C SER A 116 8.22 -13.32 0.92
N LEU A 117 8.62 -14.40 1.61
CA LEU A 117 7.69 -15.40 2.12
C LEU A 117 6.83 -14.86 3.27
N LEU A 118 7.41 -14.07 4.17
CA LEU A 118 6.71 -13.51 5.32
C LEU A 118 5.83 -12.30 4.96
N ALA A 119 6.29 -11.47 4.03
CA ALA A 119 5.60 -10.24 3.63
C ALA A 119 4.53 -10.45 2.54
N HIS A 120 4.13 -11.70 2.29
CA HIS A 120 3.20 -12.08 1.24
C HIS A 120 1.98 -11.14 1.15
N ASN A 121 1.88 -10.38 0.05
CA ASN A 121 0.77 -9.46 -0.27
C ASN A 121 0.55 -8.23 0.67
N GLN A 122 1.42 -7.96 1.62
CA GLN A 122 1.29 -6.84 2.55
C GLN A 122 2.28 -5.72 2.18
N THR A 123 1.89 -4.79 1.31
CA THR A 123 2.74 -3.63 1.00
C THR A 123 2.04 -2.31 1.30
N ILE A 124 2.76 -1.35 1.85
CA ILE A 124 2.24 0.00 2.16
C ILE A 124 1.81 0.73 0.87
N TYR A 125 2.47 0.48 -0.26
CA TYR A 125 2.07 1.03 -1.56
C TYR A 125 0.70 0.56 -2.04
N ARG A 126 0.20 -0.58 -1.59
CA ARG A 126 -1.14 -1.06 -1.94
C ARG A 126 -2.22 -0.19 -1.30
N SER A 127 -2.02 0.24 -0.06
CA SER A 127 -2.95 1.16 0.63
C SER A 127 -2.89 2.58 0.06
N GLN A 128 -1.74 3.02 -0.43
CA GLN A 128 -1.64 4.28 -1.17
C GLN A 128 -2.30 4.19 -2.55
N ARG A 129 -2.13 3.07 -3.28
CA ARG A 129 -2.83 2.84 -4.56
C ARG A 129 -4.35 2.82 -4.40
N GLN A 130 -4.87 2.36 -3.28
CA GLN A 130 -6.32 2.40 -3.02
C GLN A 130 -6.84 3.84 -2.85
N LYS A 131 -6.07 4.76 -2.29
CA LYS A 131 -6.39 6.20 -2.29
C LYS A 131 -6.29 6.83 -3.69
N TYR A 132 -5.40 6.35 -4.55
CA TYR A 132 -5.30 6.76 -5.95
C TYR A 132 -6.34 6.14 -6.89
N SER A 133 -7.18 5.20 -6.43
CA SER A 133 -8.30 4.67 -7.23
C SER A 133 -9.45 5.69 -7.37
N GLN A 134 -9.42 6.77 -6.59
CA GLN A 134 -10.15 8.02 -6.88
C GLN A 134 -9.33 8.82 -7.89
N ARG A 135 -9.33 8.42 -9.15
CA ARG A 135 -8.70 9.23 -10.19
C ARG A 135 -9.54 10.49 -10.38
N GLN A 136 -9.02 11.59 -9.85
CA GLN A 136 -9.53 12.92 -10.18
C GLN A 136 -9.27 13.17 -11.68
N ILE A 137 -10.33 13.18 -12.46
CA ILE A 137 -10.26 13.39 -13.92
C ILE A 137 -10.19 14.88 -14.22
N MET A 138 -10.87 15.67 -13.39
CA MET A 138 -10.85 17.13 -13.37
C MET A 138 -11.03 17.61 -11.92
N PRO A 139 -10.69 18.86 -11.58
CA PRO A 139 -10.95 19.39 -10.24
C PRO A 139 -12.42 19.19 -9.82
N GLY A 140 -12.66 18.46 -8.73
CA GLY A 140 -13.98 18.14 -8.21
C GLY A 140 -14.77 17.04 -8.95
N VAL A 141 -14.14 16.35 -9.93
CA VAL A 141 -14.75 15.23 -10.66
C VAL A 141 -13.82 14.03 -10.61
N SER A 142 -14.30 12.93 -10.10
CA SER A 142 -13.52 11.67 -10.00
C SER A 142 -14.31 10.46 -10.48
N SER A 143 -13.60 9.34 -10.64
CA SER A 143 -14.22 8.05 -10.87
C SER A 143 -14.03 7.16 -9.65
N ARG A 144 -15.09 6.43 -9.28
CA ARG A 144 -15.05 5.45 -8.17
C ARG A 144 -15.55 4.09 -8.61
N ARG A 145 -15.04 3.06 -7.96
CA ARG A 145 -15.50 1.69 -8.12
C ARG A 145 -16.46 1.38 -6.99
N ILE A 146 -17.68 1.02 -7.35
CA ILE A 146 -18.76 0.74 -6.43
C ILE A 146 -19.20 -0.70 -6.65
N GLN A 147 -19.14 -1.49 -5.58
CA GLN A 147 -19.65 -2.85 -5.61
C GLN A 147 -21.17 -2.85 -5.61
N VAL A 148 -21.77 -3.63 -6.50
CA VAL A 148 -23.22 -3.80 -6.60
C VAL A 148 -23.73 -4.48 -5.33
N PRO A 149 -24.59 -3.83 -4.54
CA PRO A 149 -25.14 -4.43 -3.33
C PRO A 149 -26.16 -5.52 -3.68
N PRO A 150 -26.43 -6.47 -2.77
CA PRO A 150 -27.43 -7.51 -2.96
C PRO A 150 -28.83 -6.96 -3.30
N ALA A 151 -29.19 -5.80 -2.76
CA ALA A 151 -30.47 -5.12 -3.01
C ALA A 151 -30.67 -4.67 -4.48
N TRP A 152 -29.61 -4.61 -5.27
CA TRP A 152 -29.64 -4.26 -6.70
C TRP A 152 -29.54 -5.47 -7.62
N GLN A 153 -29.43 -6.67 -7.09
CA GLN A 153 -29.34 -7.90 -7.87
C GLN A 153 -30.57 -8.07 -8.78
N GLY A 154 -30.33 -8.35 -10.05
CA GLY A 154 -31.35 -8.52 -11.09
C GLY A 154 -31.99 -7.22 -11.59
N LYS A 155 -31.68 -6.05 -10.99
CA LYS A 155 -32.13 -4.75 -11.46
C LYS A 155 -31.20 -4.20 -12.53
N THR A 156 -31.77 -3.38 -13.42
CA THR A 156 -30.99 -2.64 -14.42
C THR A 156 -30.69 -1.23 -13.93
N LEU A 157 -29.76 -0.52 -14.58
CA LEU A 157 -29.51 0.90 -14.29
C LEU A 157 -30.74 1.78 -14.59
N VAL A 158 -31.62 1.34 -15.49
CA VAL A 158 -32.90 2.00 -15.78
C VAL A 158 -33.87 1.81 -14.64
N ASP A 159 -34.04 0.58 -14.12
CA ASP A 159 -34.92 0.28 -12.98
C ASP A 159 -34.51 1.03 -11.71
N LEU A 160 -33.21 1.29 -11.54
CA LEU A 160 -32.68 2.06 -10.43
C LEU A 160 -32.82 3.58 -10.63
N ASP A 161 -33.21 4.01 -11.83
CA ASP A 161 -33.19 5.42 -12.26
C ASP A 161 -31.84 6.09 -11.88
N PHE A 162 -30.75 5.33 -12.11
CA PHE A 162 -29.44 5.60 -11.53
C PHE A 162 -28.93 7.00 -11.84
N ARG A 163 -29.09 7.43 -13.10
CA ARG A 163 -28.58 8.73 -13.56
C ARG A 163 -29.35 9.91 -12.94
N ASN A 164 -30.69 9.82 -12.90
CA ASN A 164 -31.51 10.90 -12.38
C ASN A 164 -31.42 10.97 -10.84
N ARG A 165 -31.36 9.80 -10.21
CA ARG A 165 -31.36 9.71 -8.73
C ARG A 165 -30.05 10.16 -8.12
N PHE A 166 -28.92 9.79 -8.73
CA PHE A 166 -27.60 10.03 -8.15
C PHE A 166 -26.81 11.14 -8.88
N ASP A 167 -27.26 11.56 -10.05
CA ASP A 167 -26.56 12.53 -10.91
C ASP A 167 -25.11 12.07 -11.25
N LEU A 168 -24.98 10.77 -11.52
CA LEU A 168 -23.72 10.08 -11.78
C LEU A 168 -23.81 9.27 -13.08
N ASN A 169 -22.67 9.08 -13.75
CA ASN A 169 -22.56 8.28 -14.97
C ASN A 169 -21.80 6.98 -14.68
N VAL A 170 -22.36 5.84 -15.13
CA VAL A 170 -21.67 4.55 -15.15
C VAL A 170 -20.86 4.46 -16.43
N VAL A 171 -19.54 4.31 -16.32
CA VAL A 171 -18.59 4.27 -17.43
C VAL A 171 -17.99 2.88 -17.65
N GLY A 172 -18.26 1.95 -16.75
CA GLY A 172 -17.77 0.58 -16.88
C GLY A 172 -18.43 -0.36 -15.88
N LEU A 173 -18.48 -1.64 -16.26
CA LEU A 173 -18.95 -2.76 -15.44
C LEU A 173 -17.84 -3.82 -15.42
N LEU A 174 -17.45 -4.26 -14.23
CA LEU A 174 -16.57 -5.42 -14.04
C LEU A 174 -17.43 -6.57 -13.53
N GLU A 175 -17.71 -7.51 -14.42
CA GLU A 175 -18.43 -8.74 -14.11
C GLU A 175 -17.51 -9.72 -13.38
N ARG A 176 -17.99 -10.31 -12.29
CA ARG A 176 -17.18 -11.21 -11.47
C ARG A 176 -17.15 -12.65 -11.98
N HIS A 177 -18.08 -13.02 -12.86
CA HIS A 177 -18.23 -14.37 -13.39
C HIS A 177 -17.74 -14.46 -14.84
N ASP A 178 -16.52 -15.03 -15.00
CA ASP A 178 -16.15 -15.75 -16.19
C ASP A 178 -15.62 -17.12 -15.76
N GLU A 179 -15.89 -18.18 -16.52
CA GLU A 179 -15.42 -19.55 -16.27
C GLU A 179 -13.88 -19.66 -16.19
N SER A 180 -13.17 -18.61 -16.62
CA SER A 180 -11.71 -18.47 -16.57
C SER A 180 -11.17 -17.83 -15.29
N GLY A 181 -12.03 -17.37 -14.36
CA GLY A 181 -11.64 -16.72 -13.12
C GLY A 181 -11.09 -15.30 -13.24
N ALA A 182 -11.07 -14.73 -14.44
CA ALA A 182 -10.65 -13.35 -14.68
C ALA A 182 -11.88 -12.41 -14.75
N PRO A 183 -11.83 -11.20 -14.15
CA PRO A 183 -12.93 -10.26 -14.23
C PRO A 183 -13.10 -9.75 -15.67
N ARG A 184 -14.29 -9.89 -16.23
CA ARG A 184 -14.63 -9.33 -17.54
C ARG A 184 -14.93 -7.84 -17.41
N VAL A 185 -14.21 -7.01 -18.17
CA VAL A 185 -14.39 -5.56 -18.17
C VAL A 185 -15.24 -5.15 -19.36
N ARG A 186 -16.40 -4.53 -19.11
CA ARG A 186 -17.23 -3.88 -20.12
C ARG A 186 -17.15 -2.37 -19.97
N LEU A 187 -16.72 -1.68 -21.01
CA LEU A 187 -16.67 -0.21 -21.05
C LEU A 187 -17.95 0.38 -21.68
N ASP A 188 -18.66 -0.41 -22.48
CA ASP A 188 -19.97 -0.05 -23.02
C ASP A 188 -21.06 -0.73 -22.20
N VAL A 189 -21.53 -0.04 -21.16
CA VAL A 189 -22.54 -0.55 -20.26
C VAL A 189 -23.92 -0.12 -20.76
N SER A 190 -24.64 -1.05 -21.42
CA SER A 190 -26.04 -0.79 -21.75
C SER A 190 -26.86 -0.59 -20.46
N PRO A 191 -27.69 0.45 -20.39
CA PRO A 191 -28.50 0.72 -19.18
C PRO A 191 -29.49 -0.40 -18.83
N THR A 192 -29.73 -1.32 -19.75
CA THR A 192 -30.68 -2.45 -19.62
C THR A 192 -30.04 -3.77 -19.20
N ILE A 193 -28.73 -3.79 -18.93
CA ILE A 193 -28.04 -4.99 -18.44
C ILE A 193 -28.43 -5.22 -16.98
N PRO A 194 -28.89 -6.44 -16.62
CA PRO A 194 -29.14 -6.79 -15.22
C PRO A 194 -27.83 -6.84 -14.45
N LEU A 195 -27.83 -6.22 -13.27
CA LEU A 195 -26.68 -6.19 -12.36
C LEU A 195 -26.67 -7.46 -11.49
N GLU A 196 -25.49 -8.03 -11.29
CA GLU A 196 -25.30 -9.15 -10.38
C GLU A 196 -24.65 -8.71 -9.05
N ALA A 197 -25.03 -9.38 -7.97
CA ALA A 197 -24.44 -9.07 -6.67
C ALA A 197 -22.93 -9.41 -6.67
N GLY A 198 -22.12 -8.42 -6.34
CA GLY A 198 -20.66 -8.56 -6.34
C GLY A 198 -19.97 -8.02 -7.60
N ASP A 199 -20.71 -7.65 -8.62
CA ASP A 199 -20.19 -6.87 -9.76
C ASP A 199 -19.68 -5.51 -9.27
N VAL A 200 -18.79 -4.90 -10.04
CA VAL A 200 -18.24 -3.58 -9.72
C VAL A 200 -18.57 -2.59 -10.82
N LEU A 201 -19.36 -1.58 -10.47
CA LEU A 201 -19.63 -0.43 -11.33
C LEU A 201 -18.49 0.59 -11.23
N VAL A 202 -18.02 1.06 -12.37
CA VAL A 202 -17.13 2.23 -12.45
C VAL A 202 -17.99 3.45 -12.70
N VAL A 203 -18.10 4.30 -11.68
CA VAL A 203 -18.99 5.46 -11.68
C VAL A 203 -18.17 6.74 -11.76
N LEU A 204 -18.60 7.68 -12.59
CA LEU A 204 -17.99 8.98 -12.82
C LEU A 204 -18.94 10.10 -12.41
N GLY A 205 -18.46 11.09 -11.69
CA GLY A 205 -19.20 12.27 -11.34
C GLY A 205 -18.50 13.19 -10.35
N ARG A 206 -19.24 14.17 -9.82
CA ARG A 206 -18.72 15.09 -8.81
C ARG A 206 -18.45 14.37 -7.51
N ASP A 207 -17.37 14.78 -6.83
CA ASP A 207 -16.95 14.13 -5.56
C ASP A 207 -18.07 14.11 -4.52
N GLU A 208 -18.81 15.22 -4.35
CA GLU A 208 -19.96 15.32 -3.44
C GLU A 208 -21.05 14.27 -3.72
N LYS A 209 -21.33 13.99 -5.00
CA LYS A 209 -22.35 13.02 -5.41
C LYS A 209 -21.86 11.58 -5.23
N LEU A 210 -20.59 11.34 -5.46
CA LEU A 210 -19.95 10.06 -5.20
C LEU A 210 -19.92 9.74 -3.70
N ASP A 211 -19.61 10.72 -2.85
CA ASP A 211 -19.67 10.58 -1.39
C ASP A 211 -21.09 10.28 -0.90
N ALA A 212 -22.10 10.97 -1.46
CA ALA A 212 -23.50 10.72 -1.14
C ALA A 212 -23.95 9.32 -1.55
N LEU A 213 -23.50 8.82 -2.72
CA LEU A 213 -23.81 7.45 -3.14
C LEU A 213 -23.18 6.41 -2.20
N GLU A 214 -21.90 6.60 -1.81
CA GLU A 214 -21.23 5.69 -0.86
C GLU A 214 -21.94 5.68 0.51
N ALA A 215 -22.37 6.84 1.01
CA ALA A 215 -23.12 6.93 2.25
C ALA A 215 -24.46 6.17 2.17
N TYR A 216 -25.20 6.38 1.08
CA TYR A 216 -26.46 5.66 0.81
C TYR A 216 -26.26 4.14 0.79
N LEU A 217 -25.20 3.67 0.15
CA LEU A 217 -24.91 2.23 0.07
C LEU A 217 -24.53 1.64 1.44
N ARG A 218 -23.80 2.38 2.27
CA ARG A 218 -23.49 1.94 3.64
C ARG A 218 -24.73 1.80 4.49
N GLU A 219 -25.66 2.75 4.39
CA GLU A 219 -26.93 2.68 5.10
C GLU A 219 -27.83 1.53 4.62
N SER A 220 -27.83 1.26 3.32
CA SER A 220 -28.63 0.15 2.76
C SER A 220 -28.10 -1.21 3.23
N VAL A 221 -26.80 -1.40 3.30
CA VAL A 221 -26.18 -2.65 3.81
C VAL A 221 -26.48 -2.87 5.30
N MET A 222 -26.55 -1.79 6.10
CA MET A 222 -26.88 -1.90 7.53
C MET A 222 -28.37 -2.20 7.79
N ARG A 223 -29.27 -1.92 6.83
CA ARG A 223 -30.69 -2.23 6.97
C ARG A 223 -31.05 -3.66 6.61
N ASP A 224 -30.21 -4.29 5.76
CA ASP A 224 -30.45 -5.64 5.26
C ASP A 224 -29.66 -6.72 6.07
N ALA A 225 -28.89 -6.30 7.10
CA ALA A 225 -28.15 -7.15 8.03
C ALA A 225 -28.87 -7.24 9.39
#